data_58412392418d08e09c32741ed6c07553
#
_entry.id   58412392418d08e09c32741ed6c07553
#
_cell.length_a   1.000
_cell.length_b   1.000
_cell.length_c   1.000
_cell.angle_alpha   90.00
_cell.angle_beta   90.00
_cell.angle_gamma   90.00
#
_symmetry.space_group_name_H-M   'P 1'
#
loop_
_entity.id
_entity.type
_entity.pdbx_description
1 polymer ?
#
loop_
_entity_poly.entity_id
_entity_poly.type
_entity_poly.pdbx_seq_one_letter_code
_entity_poly.pdbx_strand_id
1 'polypeptide(L)'
;MIKRIREVRGKDSDICFYPMDFQNDGEFVGGCIAGGRNYFHINSNGDAEPCVFIHFSNTNIHDNTILEMLQSPLFMAYHEGQPFNRNHLRPCPMLENPQLLRQIVEATGAHQTNLESPESVDHLCEKCDAYSKEWAPVADKIWAEQSHKRPAYENYTEEKKEHPELAAFEHADGTEHIDL
;
A
#
# COMPACT_ATOMS: atom_id res chain seq x y z
N MET A 1 0.06 9.71 -18.37
CA MET A 1 0.45 10.51 -17.19
C MET A 1 1.82 10.07 -16.67
N ILE A 2 2.02 8.85 -16.20
CA ILE A 2 3.29 8.33 -15.64
C ILE A 2 4.52 8.66 -16.50
N LYS A 3 4.49 8.36 -17.82
CA LYS A 3 5.61 8.66 -18.72
C LYS A 3 5.98 10.15 -18.69
N ARG A 4 4.97 11.03 -18.64
CA ARG A 4 5.21 12.48 -18.60
C ARG A 4 5.83 12.96 -17.29
N ILE A 5 5.35 12.44 -16.16
CA ILE A 5 5.92 12.74 -14.83
C ILE A 5 7.39 12.32 -14.79
N ARG A 6 7.72 11.13 -15.29
CA ARG A 6 9.10 10.64 -15.36
C ARG A 6 10.00 11.48 -16.28
N GLU A 7 9.46 11.91 -17.43
CA GLU A 7 10.18 12.83 -18.30
C GLU A 7 10.52 14.16 -17.62
N VAL A 8 9.58 14.71 -16.86
CA VAL A 8 9.77 15.94 -16.09
C VAL A 8 10.80 15.73 -15.00
N ARG A 9 10.67 14.68 -14.19
CA ARG A 9 11.64 14.35 -13.12
C ARG A 9 13.06 14.10 -13.62
N GLY A 10 13.20 13.56 -14.84
CA GLY A 10 14.50 13.23 -15.44
C GLY A 10 15.19 14.35 -16.20
N LYS A 11 14.46 15.41 -16.56
CA LYS A 11 14.99 16.49 -17.43
C LYS A 11 15.44 17.74 -16.67
N ASP A 12 14.92 17.98 -15.49
CA ASP A 12 15.11 19.25 -14.80
C ASP A 12 15.67 19.05 -13.40
N SER A 13 16.99 18.86 -13.33
CA SER A 13 17.72 18.93 -12.06
C SER A 13 17.64 20.30 -11.36
N ASP A 14 17.14 21.32 -12.07
CA ASP A 14 17.00 22.69 -11.58
C ASP A 14 15.63 23.01 -10.98
N ILE A 15 14.69 22.05 -11.00
CA ILE A 15 13.38 22.19 -10.35
C ILE A 15 13.56 22.06 -8.83
N CYS A 16 13.25 23.13 -8.10
CA CYS A 16 13.37 23.15 -6.64
C CYS A 16 12.22 22.44 -5.90
N PHE A 17 11.34 21.71 -6.59
CA PHE A 17 10.31 20.85 -6.00
C PHE A 17 10.21 19.51 -6.73
N TYR A 18 9.83 18.48 -6.01
CA TYR A 18 9.63 17.14 -6.55
C TYR A 18 8.12 16.88 -6.72
N PRO A 19 7.60 16.73 -7.96
CA PRO A 19 6.20 16.39 -8.16
C PRO A 19 5.94 14.96 -7.70
N MET A 20 5.14 14.80 -6.66
CA MET A 20 4.73 13.49 -6.14
C MET A 20 3.39 13.05 -6.76
N ASP A 21 3.29 11.76 -7.03
CA ASP A 21 2.04 11.11 -7.40
C ASP A 21 1.84 9.92 -6.46
N PHE A 22 1.02 10.11 -5.43
CA PHE A 22 0.82 9.14 -4.36
C PHE A 22 0.48 7.73 -4.85
N GLN A 23 -0.25 7.61 -5.94
CA GLN A 23 -0.69 6.33 -6.48
C GLN A 23 0.35 5.68 -7.39
N ASN A 24 1.14 6.49 -8.09
CA ASN A 24 2.08 6.00 -9.09
C ASN A 24 3.55 6.03 -8.62
N ASP A 25 3.81 6.49 -7.41
CA ASP A 25 5.16 6.53 -6.83
C ASP A 25 5.55 5.24 -6.11
N GLY A 26 4.70 4.23 -6.08
CA GLY A 26 4.98 2.93 -5.45
C GLY A 26 6.28 2.29 -5.93
N GLU A 27 6.70 2.52 -7.17
CA GLU A 27 7.97 2.04 -7.68
C GLU A 27 9.21 2.67 -7.01
N PHE A 28 9.08 3.92 -6.52
CA PHE A 28 10.16 4.65 -5.85
C PHE A 28 10.23 4.34 -4.36
N VAL A 29 9.09 4.03 -3.74
CA VAL A 29 8.97 3.77 -2.32
C VAL A 29 8.80 2.28 -1.99
N GLY A 30 8.86 1.41 -2.99
CA GLY A 30 8.81 -0.04 -2.82
C GLY A 30 7.44 -0.58 -2.44
N GLY A 31 6.35 -0.02 -2.96
CA GLY A 31 4.99 -0.49 -2.70
C GLY A 31 4.07 0.55 -2.07
N CYS A 32 3.03 0.11 -1.37
CA CYS A 32 2.11 0.97 -0.65
C CYS A 32 2.77 1.57 0.60
N ILE A 33 2.57 2.85 0.86
CA ILE A 33 3.11 3.56 2.04
C ILE A 33 2.19 3.51 3.26
N ALA A 34 0.96 3.00 3.10
CA ALA A 34 -0.09 2.98 4.12
C ALA A 34 0.07 1.84 5.13
N GLY A 35 -0.89 1.71 6.05
CA GLY A 35 -0.95 0.64 7.04
C GLY A 35 0.17 0.69 8.08
N GLY A 36 0.63 1.89 8.43
CA GLY A 36 1.69 2.08 9.44
C GLY A 36 3.11 1.97 8.90
N ARG A 37 3.31 1.68 7.60
CA ARG A 37 4.65 1.59 7.03
C ARG A 37 5.35 2.96 7.00
N ASN A 38 4.72 3.98 6.43
CA ASN A 38 5.21 5.36 6.42
C ASN A 38 4.18 6.30 7.07
N TYR A 39 2.90 5.97 6.97
CA TYR A 39 1.82 6.69 7.62
C TYR A 39 0.61 5.78 7.86
N PHE A 40 -0.30 6.25 8.69
CA PHE A 40 -1.67 5.79 8.81
C PHE A 40 -2.58 6.98 9.12
N HIS A 41 -3.88 6.79 9.09
CA HIS A 41 -4.87 7.82 9.34
C HIS A 41 -5.58 7.59 10.67
N ILE A 42 -5.83 8.64 11.42
CA ILE A 42 -6.76 8.63 12.55
C ILE A 42 -7.92 9.53 12.15
N ASN A 43 -9.11 8.97 12.05
CA ASN A 43 -10.30 9.71 11.66
C ASN A 43 -10.84 10.59 12.81
N SER A 44 -11.88 11.38 12.54
CA SER A 44 -12.47 12.28 13.52
C SER A 44 -13.09 11.58 14.72
N ASN A 45 -13.41 10.30 14.62
CA ASN A 45 -13.97 9.49 15.72
C ASN A 45 -12.87 8.79 16.53
N GLY A 46 -11.60 8.92 16.11
CA GLY A 46 -10.45 8.31 16.77
C GLY A 46 -10.07 6.93 16.23
N ASP A 47 -10.75 6.40 15.21
CA ASP A 47 -10.42 5.09 14.64
C ASP A 47 -9.11 5.14 13.86
N ALA A 48 -8.25 4.15 14.07
CA ALA A 48 -7.02 3.99 13.32
C ALA A 48 -7.27 3.25 12.00
N GLU A 49 -7.15 3.95 10.90
CA GLU A 49 -7.38 3.46 9.54
C GLU A 49 -6.05 3.29 8.79
N PRO A 50 -5.90 2.28 7.91
CA PRO A 50 -4.67 2.08 7.16
C PRO A 50 -4.28 3.30 6.30
N CYS A 51 -5.26 3.95 5.69
CA CYS A 51 -5.08 5.20 4.96
C CYS A 51 -6.40 5.99 4.89
N VAL A 52 -6.32 7.23 4.47
CA VAL A 52 -7.46 8.16 4.37
C VAL A 52 -8.59 7.71 3.42
N PHE A 53 -8.35 6.72 2.58
CA PHE A 53 -9.34 6.18 1.64
C PHE A 53 -9.97 4.86 2.07
N ILE A 54 -9.49 4.26 3.16
CA ILE A 54 -9.89 2.93 3.61
C ILE A 54 -10.46 3.04 5.03
N HIS A 55 -11.78 3.12 5.11
CA HIS A 55 -12.54 3.37 6.34
C HIS A 55 -12.87 2.08 7.08
N PHE A 56 -11.83 1.34 7.48
CA PHE A 56 -11.90 0.12 8.28
C PHE A 56 -10.87 0.17 9.40
N SER A 57 -11.24 -0.33 10.59
CA SER A 57 -10.36 -0.35 11.76
C SER A 57 -10.66 -1.50 12.70
N ASN A 58 -9.67 -1.89 13.51
CA ASN A 58 -9.85 -2.73 14.69
C ASN A 58 -9.70 -1.94 16.01
N THR A 59 -9.20 -0.72 15.97
CA THR A 59 -8.71 0.01 17.15
C THR A 59 -9.07 1.49 17.12
N ASN A 60 -9.18 2.09 18.31
CA ASN A 60 -9.49 3.50 18.46
C ASN A 60 -8.51 4.15 19.44
N ILE A 61 -8.09 5.40 19.20
CA ILE A 61 -7.11 6.14 20.01
C ILE A 61 -7.58 6.39 21.45
N HIS A 62 -8.90 6.33 21.71
CA HIS A 62 -9.44 6.47 23.06
C HIS A 62 -9.19 5.24 23.92
N ASP A 63 -9.02 4.06 23.31
CA ASP A 63 -8.88 2.78 23.98
C ASP A 63 -7.50 2.14 23.80
N ASN A 64 -6.74 2.58 22.81
CA ASN A 64 -5.48 1.97 22.42
C ASN A 64 -4.34 2.99 22.31
N THR A 65 -3.15 2.58 22.67
CA THR A 65 -1.92 3.32 22.35
C THR A 65 -1.59 3.21 20.87
N ILE A 66 -0.74 4.11 20.36
CA ILE A 66 -0.27 4.08 18.98
C ILE A 66 0.40 2.73 18.64
N LEU A 67 1.15 2.17 19.58
CA LEU A 67 1.81 0.87 19.37
C LEU A 67 0.79 -0.27 19.24
N GLU A 68 -0.24 -0.29 20.08
CA GLU A 68 -1.32 -1.29 20.00
C GLU A 68 -2.10 -1.13 18.69
N MET A 69 -2.34 0.10 18.22
CA MET A 69 -2.97 0.35 16.93
C MET A 69 -2.13 -0.23 15.78
N LEU A 70 -0.82 0.01 15.77
CA LEU A 70 0.10 -0.53 14.77
C LEU A 70 0.24 -2.07 14.82
N GLN A 71 -0.06 -2.68 15.97
CA GLN A 71 -0.08 -4.13 16.18
C GLN A 71 -1.47 -4.75 16.02
N SER A 72 -2.47 -3.97 15.62
CA SER A 72 -3.82 -4.49 15.38
C SER A 72 -3.84 -5.49 14.23
N PRO A 73 -4.80 -6.42 14.18
CA PRO A 73 -4.88 -7.43 13.10
C PRO A 73 -4.85 -6.81 11.70
N LEU A 74 -5.57 -5.71 11.48
CA LEU A 74 -5.61 -5.01 10.20
C LEU A 74 -4.23 -4.46 9.81
N PHE A 75 -3.53 -3.80 10.73
CA PHE A 75 -2.20 -3.23 10.44
C PHE A 75 -1.15 -4.32 10.27
N MET A 76 -1.23 -5.40 11.04
CA MET A 76 -0.33 -6.54 10.86
C MET A 76 -0.54 -7.22 9.52
N ALA A 77 -1.79 -7.40 9.06
CA ALA A 77 -2.06 -7.90 7.72
C ALA A 77 -1.51 -6.98 6.61
N TYR A 78 -1.54 -5.65 6.84
CA TYR A 78 -0.89 -4.71 5.93
C TYR A 78 0.64 -4.85 5.94
N HIS A 79 1.23 -5.04 7.11
CA HIS A 79 2.68 -5.21 7.27
C HIS A 79 3.16 -6.50 6.57
N GLU A 80 2.46 -7.61 6.82
CA GLU A 80 2.79 -8.93 6.26
C GLU A 80 2.51 -9.01 4.76
N GLY A 81 1.43 -8.37 4.29
CA GLY A 81 1.02 -8.41 2.88
C GLY A 81 1.84 -7.54 1.93
N GLN A 82 2.72 -6.69 2.43
CA GLN A 82 3.50 -5.80 1.57
C GLN A 82 4.77 -6.48 1.01
N PRO A 83 5.08 -6.22 -0.26
CA PRO A 83 4.32 -5.43 -1.24
C PRO A 83 3.11 -6.21 -1.77
N PHE A 84 1.93 -5.63 -1.74
CA PHE A 84 0.68 -6.24 -2.22
C PHE A 84 0.71 -6.67 -3.69
N ASN A 85 1.66 -6.17 -4.46
CA ASN A 85 1.89 -6.55 -5.84
C ASN A 85 3.37 -6.38 -6.18
N ARG A 86 3.97 -7.37 -6.83
CA ARG A 86 5.35 -7.30 -7.33
C ARG A 86 5.55 -6.20 -8.36
N ASN A 87 4.49 -5.82 -9.06
CA ASN A 87 4.45 -4.65 -9.93
C ASN A 87 4.10 -3.42 -9.08
N HIS A 88 5.08 -2.65 -8.67
CA HIS A 88 4.90 -1.47 -7.82
C HIS A 88 4.21 -0.28 -8.52
N LEU A 89 3.80 -0.42 -9.77
CA LEU A 89 2.82 0.47 -10.41
C LEU A 89 1.38 0.09 -10.03
N ARG A 90 1.20 -0.97 -9.22
CA ARG A 90 -0.06 -1.46 -8.70
C ARG A 90 0.03 -1.68 -7.17
N PRO A 91 0.46 -0.66 -6.40
CA PRO A 91 0.83 -0.86 -5.00
C PRO A 91 -0.37 -0.93 -4.04
N CYS A 92 -1.54 -0.40 -4.41
CA CYS A 92 -2.66 -0.22 -3.50
C CYS A 92 -3.50 -1.50 -3.38
N PRO A 93 -3.77 -1.98 -2.16
CA PRO A 93 -4.64 -3.15 -1.96
C PRO A 93 -6.12 -2.86 -2.28
N MET A 94 -6.53 -1.59 -2.33
CA MET A 94 -7.88 -1.19 -2.70
C MET A 94 -8.02 -0.93 -4.20
N LEU A 95 -7.23 0.02 -4.72
CA LEU A 95 -7.43 0.55 -6.06
C LEU A 95 -6.99 -0.43 -7.15
N GLU A 96 -5.82 -1.04 -6.98
CA GLU A 96 -5.24 -1.93 -7.98
C GLU A 96 -5.41 -3.42 -7.66
N ASN A 97 -5.67 -3.76 -6.40
CA ASN A 97 -5.80 -5.15 -5.94
C ASN A 97 -7.02 -5.32 -5.01
N PRO A 98 -8.23 -4.95 -5.43
CA PRO A 98 -9.40 -4.88 -4.54
C PRO A 98 -9.76 -6.21 -3.87
N GLN A 99 -9.44 -7.34 -4.50
CA GLN A 99 -9.62 -8.66 -3.89
C GLN A 99 -8.79 -8.84 -2.62
N LEU A 100 -7.59 -8.23 -2.53
CA LEU A 100 -6.76 -8.30 -1.34
C LEU A 100 -7.35 -7.50 -0.18
N LEU A 101 -7.92 -6.32 -0.45
CA LEU A 101 -8.59 -5.56 0.61
C LEU A 101 -9.77 -6.32 1.20
N ARG A 102 -10.58 -7.00 0.36
CA ARG A 102 -11.68 -7.85 0.85
C ARG A 102 -11.15 -8.91 1.81
N GLN A 103 -10.16 -9.67 1.37
CA GLN A 103 -9.54 -10.73 2.17
C GLN A 103 -8.98 -10.21 3.49
N ILE A 104 -8.25 -9.10 3.46
CA ILE A 104 -7.66 -8.48 4.65
C ILE A 104 -8.75 -8.06 5.64
N VAL A 105 -9.78 -7.33 5.19
CA VAL A 105 -10.85 -6.85 6.08
C VAL A 105 -11.64 -8.02 6.68
N GLU A 106 -11.97 -9.03 5.86
CA GLU A 106 -12.70 -10.23 6.32
C GLU A 106 -11.87 -11.04 7.32
N ALA A 107 -10.61 -11.32 7.02
CA ALA A 107 -9.74 -12.12 7.87
C ALA A 107 -9.42 -11.45 9.22
N THR A 108 -9.31 -10.12 9.22
CA THR A 108 -8.97 -9.35 10.43
C THR A 108 -10.18 -8.95 11.27
N GLY A 109 -11.40 -9.13 10.74
CA GLY A 109 -12.62 -8.69 11.39
C GLY A 109 -12.69 -7.18 11.60
N ALA A 110 -11.99 -6.40 10.77
CA ALA A 110 -12.01 -4.95 10.85
C ALA A 110 -13.43 -4.42 10.58
N HIS A 111 -13.90 -3.51 11.44
CA HIS A 111 -15.20 -2.89 11.29
C HIS A 111 -15.12 -1.62 10.45
N GLN A 112 -16.23 -1.29 9.85
CA GLN A 112 -16.41 -0.09 9.06
C GLN A 112 -16.49 1.15 9.99
N THR A 113 -15.83 2.25 9.61
CA THR A 113 -15.64 3.44 10.44
C THR A 113 -16.28 4.71 9.90
N ASN A 114 -16.81 4.71 8.67
CA ASN A 114 -17.51 5.86 8.11
C ASN A 114 -18.97 5.89 8.60
N LEU A 115 -19.23 6.67 9.63
CA LEU A 115 -20.55 6.73 10.28
C LEU A 115 -21.62 7.46 9.44
N GLU A 116 -21.21 8.41 8.60
CA GLU A 116 -22.14 9.19 7.78
C GLU A 116 -22.61 8.42 6.54
N SER A 117 -21.75 7.62 5.96
CA SER A 117 -22.01 6.79 4.78
C SER A 117 -21.40 5.41 4.96
N PRO A 118 -22.00 4.57 5.81
CA PRO A 118 -21.50 3.20 6.02
C PRO A 118 -21.40 2.44 4.70
N GLU A 119 -20.24 1.85 4.44
CA GLU A 119 -19.96 1.14 3.20
C GLU A 119 -19.30 -0.22 3.51
N SER A 120 -19.84 -1.28 2.91
CA SER A 120 -19.20 -2.59 3.00
C SER A 120 -17.89 -2.63 2.22
N VAL A 121 -16.99 -3.51 2.60
CA VAL A 121 -15.74 -3.71 1.85
C VAL A 121 -16.00 -4.16 0.41
N ASP A 122 -17.04 -4.96 0.19
CA ASP A 122 -17.44 -5.38 -1.16
C ASP A 122 -17.82 -4.21 -2.04
N HIS A 123 -18.71 -3.33 -1.55
CA HIS A 123 -19.13 -2.17 -2.30
C HIS A 123 -17.98 -1.20 -2.59
N LEU A 124 -17.09 -0.97 -1.62
CA LEU A 124 -15.88 -0.17 -1.83
C LEU A 124 -15.00 -0.76 -2.93
N CYS A 125 -14.77 -2.06 -2.88
CA CYS A 125 -13.91 -2.75 -3.83
C CYS A 125 -14.53 -2.86 -5.23
N GLU A 126 -15.85 -3.05 -5.34
CA GLU A 126 -16.57 -3.08 -6.62
C GLU A 126 -16.35 -1.81 -7.44
N LYS A 127 -16.25 -0.65 -6.79
CA LYS A 127 -15.93 0.62 -7.45
C LYS A 127 -14.55 0.61 -8.11
N CYS A 128 -13.62 -0.18 -7.59
CA CYS A 128 -12.24 -0.27 -8.07
C CYS A 128 -12.02 -1.38 -9.09
N ASP A 129 -12.94 -2.36 -9.19
CA ASP A 129 -12.78 -3.55 -10.03
C ASP A 129 -12.56 -3.24 -11.50
N ALA A 130 -13.31 -2.28 -12.07
CA ALA A 130 -13.14 -1.89 -13.47
C ALA A 130 -11.77 -1.25 -13.72
N TYR A 131 -11.39 -0.30 -12.89
CA TYR A 131 -10.09 0.36 -12.97
C TYR A 131 -8.95 -0.65 -12.82
N SER A 132 -8.99 -1.51 -11.82
CA SER A 132 -7.97 -2.54 -11.58
C SER A 132 -7.76 -3.44 -12.79
N LYS A 133 -8.85 -3.90 -13.42
CA LYS A 133 -8.80 -4.75 -14.62
C LYS A 133 -8.24 -4.03 -15.86
N GLU A 134 -8.60 -2.76 -16.05
CA GLU A 134 -8.11 -1.96 -17.18
C GLU A 134 -6.66 -1.54 -16.99
N TRP A 135 -6.28 -1.18 -15.76
CA TRP A 135 -4.94 -0.72 -15.45
C TRP A 135 -3.90 -1.86 -15.46
N ALA A 136 -4.25 -3.05 -15.00
CA ALA A 136 -3.31 -4.17 -14.85
C ALA A 136 -2.46 -4.43 -16.11
N PRO A 137 -3.02 -4.66 -17.31
CA PRO A 137 -2.21 -4.95 -18.50
C PRO A 137 -1.32 -3.77 -18.93
N VAL A 138 -1.76 -2.55 -18.67
CA VAL A 138 -0.98 -1.33 -18.97
C VAL A 138 0.20 -1.20 -18.01
N ALA A 139 -0.05 -1.38 -16.73
CA ALA A 139 0.97 -1.34 -15.69
C ALA A 139 2.02 -2.45 -15.90
N ASP A 140 1.59 -3.67 -16.20
CA ASP A 140 2.48 -4.81 -16.41
C ASP A 140 3.39 -4.60 -17.63
N LYS A 141 2.85 -4.04 -18.72
CA LYS A 141 3.65 -3.66 -19.88
C LYS A 141 4.70 -2.59 -19.53
N ILE A 142 4.30 -1.52 -18.84
CA ILE A 142 5.23 -0.45 -18.44
C ILE A 142 6.29 -1.00 -17.47
N TRP A 143 5.89 -1.88 -16.56
CA TRP A 143 6.77 -2.50 -15.59
C TRP A 143 7.81 -3.39 -16.26
N ALA A 144 7.42 -4.20 -17.25
CA ALA A 144 8.32 -5.06 -18.00
C ALA A 144 9.34 -4.26 -18.84
N GLU A 145 8.88 -3.16 -19.49
CA GLU A 145 9.75 -2.28 -20.30
C GLU A 145 10.84 -1.56 -19.47
N GLN A 146 10.67 -1.46 -18.16
CA GLN A 146 11.51 -0.64 -17.28
C GLN A 146 12.19 -1.41 -16.14
N SER A 147 12.11 -2.73 -16.17
CA SER A 147 12.66 -3.61 -15.13
C SER A 147 14.16 -3.42 -14.83
N HIS A 148 14.91 -2.86 -15.77
CA HIS A 148 16.35 -2.61 -15.64
C HIS A 148 16.72 -1.21 -15.12
N LYS A 149 15.73 -0.37 -14.72
CA LYS A 149 15.94 1.03 -14.30
C LYS A 149 15.41 1.32 -12.89
N ARG A 150 15.60 0.44 -11.93
CA ARG A 150 14.99 0.54 -10.60
C ARG A 150 16.01 0.71 -9.47
N PRO A 151 16.53 1.93 -9.21
CA PRO A 151 17.51 2.14 -8.16
C PRO A 151 16.93 2.00 -6.75
N ALA A 152 15.68 2.44 -6.52
CA ALA A 152 15.13 2.53 -5.16
C ALA A 152 14.78 1.16 -4.56
N TYR A 153 14.30 0.21 -5.37
CA TYR A 153 13.98 -1.14 -4.88
C TYR A 153 15.23 -1.97 -4.58
N GLU A 154 16.27 -1.80 -5.38
CA GLU A 154 17.56 -2.45 -5.14
C GLU A 154 18.18 -1.97 -3.83
N ASN A 155 18.12 -0.66 -3.56
CA ASN A 155 18.62 -0.09 -2.30
C ASN A 155 17.84 -0.63 -1.08
N TYR A 156 16.52 -0.73 -1.14
CA TYR A 156 15.73 -1.28 -0.05
C TYR A 156 16.05 -2.77 0.22
N THR A 157 16.30 -3.53 -0.84
CA THR A 157 16.69 -4.94 -0.72
C THR A 157 18.13 -5.09 -0.21
N GLU A 158 19.01 -4.14 -0.51
CA GLU A 158 20.36 -4.11 0.01
C GLU A 158 20.42 -3.62 1.46
N GLU A 159 19.66 -2.58 1.82
CA GLU A 159 19.48 -2.14 3.20
C GLU A 159 18.99 -3.27 4.12
N LYS A 160 18.08 -4.12 3.65
CA LYS A 160 17.66 -5.30 4.41
C LYS A 160 18.73 -6.36 4.54
N LYS A 161 19.63 -6.51 3.57
CA LYS A 161 20.79 -7.40 3.69
C LYS A 161 21.82 -6.88 4.69
N GLU A 162 21.98 -5.56 4.79
CA GLU A 162 22.87 -4.90 5.75
C GLU A 162 22.26 -4.83 7.17
N HIS A 163 20.91 -4.90 7.26
CA HIS A 163 20.14 -4.85 8.51
C HIS A 163 19.24 -6.08 8.67
N PRO A 164 19.83 -7.26 8.99
CA PRO A 164 19.09 -8.53 9.10
C PRO A 164 18.01 -8.50 10.19
N GLU A 165 18.07 -7.59 11.16
CA GLU A 165 17.02 -7.33 12.15
C GLU A 165 15.73 -6.80 11.50
N LEU A 166 15.80 -6.12 10.37
CA LEU A 166 14.65 -5.69 9.60
C LEU A 166 14.03 -6.83 8.77
N ALA A 167 14.84 -7.83 8.44
CA ALA A 167 14.40 -9.03 7.73
C ALA A 167 13.65 -10.03 8.63
N ALA A 168 13.75 -9.89 9.96
CA ALA A 168 13.02 -10.74 10.91
C ALA A 168 11.49 -10.55 10.85
N PHE A 169 11.02 -9.53 10.15
CA PHE A 169 9.61 -9.26 9.88
C PHE A 169 9.16 -9.72 8.49
N GLU A 170 10.03 -10.32 7.69
CA GLU A 170 9.67 -10.94 6.41
C GLU A 170 9.54 -12.46 6.59
N HIS A 171 8.50 -13.03 5.97
CA HIS A 171 8.42 -14.47 5.79
C HIS A 171 9.70 -14.97 5.09
N ALA A 172 10.29 -16.02 5.63
CA ALA A 172 11.66 -16.48 5.34
C ALA A 172 11.93 -16.90 3.88
N ASP A 173 10.98 -16.82 2.98
CA ASP A 173 11.13 -17.25 1.60
C ASP A 173 10.66 -16.29 0.50
N GLY A 174 10.15 -15.12 0.86
CA GLY A 174 9.84 -14.05 -0.12
C GLY A 174 8.87 -14.44 -1.24
N THR A 175 8.18 -15.58 -1.14
CA THR A 175 7.35 -16.16 -2.19
C THR A 175 5.94 -16.48 -1.77
N GLU A 176 5.60 -16.43 -0.49
CA GLU A 176 4.24 -16.74 -0.07
C GLU A 176 3.36 -15.50 -0.17
N HIS A 177 2.41 -15.59 -1.10
CA HIS A 177 1.15 -14.87 -1.01
C HIS A 177 0.53 -15.19 0.34
N ILE A 178 -0.05 -14.19 0.99
CA ILE A 178 -0.94 -14.45 2.11
C ILE A 178 -2.01 -15.40 1.61
N ASP A 179 -1.89 -16.68 1.93
CA ASP A 179 -3.03 -17.59 1.96
C ASP A 179 -3.80 -17.23 3.22
N LEU A 180 -4.63 -16.18 3.10
CA LEU A 180 -5.60 -15.79 4.12
C LEU A 180 -6.77 -16.75 4.11
#